data_d3f8d301135a1593bce0a10d39b6cdcc
#
_entry.id   d3f8d301135a1593bce0a10d39b6cdcc
#
_cell.length_a   1.000
_cell.length_b   1.000
_cell.length_c   1.000
_cell.angle_alpha   90.00
_cell.angle_beta   90.00
_cell.angle_gamma   90.00
#
_symmetry.space_group_name_H-M   'P 1'
#
loop_
_entity.id
_entity.type
_entity.pdbx_description
1 polymer ?
#
loop_
_entity_poly.entity_id
_entity_poly.type
_entity_poly.pdbx_seq_one_letter_code
_entity_poly.pdbx_strand_id
1 'polypeptide(L)'
;MAPPSQVLTFRGHRKSVNTLLCEEATHPNVLASGSDDGTCRIWDIRTTRVTKCLNVKKVLCTDREDETAVNSLAFGKSTAGAESAYIYVAAGRKVLTFDMRWSALIVDCVSREVFPDSEDEINVLSRHPGKHGRYLSVPDDTGSIRVYDLESHCLFKTLRGQHTNICSAAQFRPNAAWDLVSGGMDGLLLFWDFCRGRVKSRIDLNMLEESGTCATASDEGEGCSTQQMFNPPLVHSIVCAPNGKSCAVGLGDASVAVVDFGSKQIVRRLKHHKAMVSQVHFPAFCPQDRLLSAANDAKVCLWNYRAALSLDAPVGCGVSEMSSTLVV
;
A
#
# COMPACT_ATOMS: atom_id res chain seq x y z
N MET A 1 17.81 15.60 -26.59
CA MET A 1 18.30 15.26 -25.24
C MET A 1 17.27 15.75 -24.26
N ALA A 2 16.63 14.85 -23.52
CA ALA A 2 15.80 15.26 -22.39
C ALA A 2 16.72 15.87 -21.32
N PRO A 3 16.32 16.94 -20.61
CA PRO A 3 17.11 17.48 -19.52
C PRO A 3 17.31 16.38 -18.47
N PRO A 4 18.47 16.32 -17.80
CA PRO A 4 18.69 15.35 -16.75
C PRO A 4 17.59 15.52 -15.71
N SER A 5 16.89 14.42 -15.40
CA SER A 5 15.87 14.40 -14.38
C SER A 5 16.51 14.81 -13.04
N GLN A 6 16.09 15.96 -12.51
CA GLN A 6 16.61 16.47 -11.25
C GLN A 6 16.14 15.53 -10.14
N VAL A 7 17.07 14.81 -9.53
CA VAL A 7 16.78 13.98 -8.35
C VAL A 7 16.69 14.90 -7.13
N LEU A 8 15.51 14.93 -6.51
CA LEU A 8 15.29 15.64 -5.26
C LEU A 8 15.66 14.74 -4.08
N THR A 9 16.46 15.27 -3.16
CA THR A 9 16.85 14.54 -1.95
C THR A 9 16.26 15.21 -0.72
N PHE A 10 15.52 14.43 0.07
CA PHE A 10 14.93 14.85 1.34
C PHE A 10 15.77 14.28 2.48
N ARG A 11 16.38 15.13 3.30
CA ARG A 11 17.27 14.71 4.39
C ARG A 11 16.69 15.12 5.73
N GLY A 12 16.60 14.16 6.67
CA GLY A 12 16.11 14.48 8.01
C GLY A 12 15.89 13.28 8.92
N HIS A 13 15.37 12.16 8.40
CA HIS A 13 15.24 10.93 9.19
C HIS A 13 16.61 10.38 9.59
N ARG A 14 16.66 9.71 10.76
CA ARG A 14 17.88 9.13 11.33
C ARG A 14 17.94 7.61 11.23
N LYS A 15 16.82 6.99 10.83
CA LYS A 15 16.66 5.56 10.62
C LYS A 15 15.89 5.30 9.32
N SER A 16 15.59 4.03 9.03
CA SER A 16 14.83 3.61 7.85
C SER A 16 13.54 4.38 7.68
N VAL A 17 13.20 4.71 6.45
CA VAL A 17 11.91 5.29 6.08
C VAL A 17 11.01 4.14 5.61
N ASN A 18 9.95 3.85 6.37
CA ASN A 18 9.08 2.71 6.10
C ASN A 18 7.92 3.06 5.17
N THR A 19 7.50 4.33 5.17
CA THR A 19 6.31 4.75 4.42
C THR A 19 6.45 6.15 3.87
N LEU A 20 5.91 6.33 2.67
CA LEU A 20 5.75 7.61 2.01
C LEU A 20 4.28 7.80 1.63
N LEU A 21 3.76 9.00 1.81
CA LEU A 21 2.40 9.36 1.44
C LEU A 21 2.40 10.66 0.64
N CYS A 22 1.81 10.60 -0.56
CA CYS A 22 1.56 11.75 -1.42
C CYS A 22 0.12 11.66 -1.94
N GLU A 23 -0.64 12.74 -1.81
CA GLU A 23 -1.98 12.87 -2.39
C GLU A 23 -2.01 14.09 -3.31
N GLU A 24 -1.68 13.91 -4.58
CA GLU A 24 -1.58 15.01 -5.55
C GLU A 24 -2.88 15.80 -5.72
N ALA A 25 -4.02 15.14 -5.59
CA ALA A 25 -5.33 15.77 -5.76
C ALA A 25 -5.69 16.75 -4.63
N THR A 26 -5.22 16.49 -3.41
CA THR A 26 -5.58 17.28 -2.21
C THR A 26 -4.39 18.07 -1.67
N HIS A 27 -3.17 17.55 -1.85
CA HIS A 27 -1.92 18.12 -1.33
C HIS A 27 -0.80 18.06 -2.38
N PRO A 28 -0.87 18.82 -3.49
CA PRO A 28 0.02 18.65 -4.64
C PRO A 28 1.50 18.90 -4.37
N ASN A 29 1.83 19.60 -3.29
CA ASN A 29 3.22 19.93 -2.94
C ASN A 29 3.65 19.34 -1.60
N VAL A 30 2.89 18.41 -1.05
CA VAL A 30 3.14 17.82 0.27
C VAL A 30 3.52 16.36 0.12
N LEU A 31 4.65 15.99 0.73
CA LEU A 31 5.06 14.62 0.94
C LEU A 31 5.10 14.36 2.45
N ALA A 32 4.53 13.26 2.89
CA ALA A 32 4.69 12.78 4.25
C ALA A 32 5.56 11.53 4.28
N SER A 33 6.42 11.39 5.27
CA SER A 33 7.28 10.22 5.45
C SER A 33 7.25 9.74 6.90
N GLY A 34 7.17 8.42 7.09
CA GLY A 34 7.23 7.78 8.40
C GLY A 34 8.48 6.90 8.51
N SER A 35 9.08 6.85 9.70
CA SER A 35 10.37 6.22 9.93
C SER A 35 10.45 5.48 11.27
N ASP A 36 11.39 4.53 11.36
CA ASP A 36 11.80 3.85 12.58
C ASP A 36 12.43 4.78 13.61
N ASP A 37 12.75 6.03 13.22
CA ASP A 37 13.23 7.02 14.20
C ASP A 37 12.10 7.53 15.11
N GLY A 38 10.87 7.05 14.94
CA GLY A 38 9.68 7.43 15.72
C GLY A 38 9.17 8.82 15.38
N THR A 39 9.43 9.28 14.16
CA THR A 39 8.91 10.56 13.66
C THR A 39 8.19 10.38 12.32
N CYS A 40 7.13 11.16 12.13
CA CYS A 40 6.58 11.43 10.82
C CYS A 40 6.95 12.85 10.40
N ARG A 41 7.44 13.02 9.19
CA ARG A 41 7.85 14.33 8.65
C ARG A 41 6.99 14.72 7.46
N ILE A 42 6.62 15.98 7.44
CA ILE A 42 5.89 16.60 6.35
C ILE A 42 6.83 17.54 5.62
N TRP A 43 6.92 17.38 4.31
CA TRP A 43 7.85 18.08 3.45
C TRP A 43 7.11 18.93 2.42
N ASP A 44 7.65 20.08 2.10
CA ASP A 44 7.27 20.82 0.88
C ASP A 44 8.19 20.34 -0.26
N ILE A 45 7.60 19.67 -1.26
CA ILE A 45 8.33 19.09 -2.40
C ILE A 45 9.10 20.16 -3.19
N ARG A 46 8.58 21.40 -3.27
CA ARG A 46 9.20 22.52 -4.00
C ARG A 46 10.50 23.00 -3.37
N THR A 47 10.56 22.96 -2.06
CA THR A 47 11.71 23.49 -1.29
C THR A 47 12.57 22.39 -0.68
N THR A 48 12.11 21.15 -0.72
CA THR A 48 12.72 19.96 -0.04
C THR A 48 12.90 20.14 1.47
N ARG A 49 12.15 21.07 2.07
CA ARG A 49 12.24 21.40 3.50
C ARG A 49 11.14 20.72 4.29
N VAL A 50 11.47 20.34 5.50
CA VAL A 50 10.50 19.88 6.51
C VAL A 50 9.64 21.05 6.92
N THR A 51 8.34 20.92 6.78
CA THR A 51 7.35 21.89 7.25
C THR A 51 6.81 21.52 8.63
N LYS A 52 6.75 20.21 8.94
CA LYS A 52 6.34 19.69 10.25
C LYS A 52 7.07 18.40 10.58
N CYS A 53 7.29 18.19 11.87
CA CYS A 53 7.82 16.95 12.43
C CYS A 53 6.86 16.48 13.55
N LEU A 54 6.19 15.37 13.33
CA LEU A 54 5.28 14.75 14.30
C LEU A 54 6.10 13.77 15.14
N ASN A 55 6.22 14.02 16.44
CA ASN A 55 7.07 13.22 17.32
C ASN A 55 6.25 12.13 18.03
N VAL A 56 6.20 10.96 17.42
CA VAL A 56 5.45 9.80 17.93
C VAL A 56 6.03 9.30 19.26
N LYS A 57 7.34 9.24 19.41
CA LYS A 57 8.02 8.83 20.66
C LYS A 57 7.55 9.66 21.85
N LYS A 58 7.50 10.97 21.68
CA LYS A 58 7.09 11.87 22.75
C LYS A 58 5.61 11.74 23.08
N VAL A 59 4.78 11.51 22.06
CA VAL A 59 3.34 11.29 22.25
C VAL A 59 3.05 9.99 22.99
N LEU A 60 3.74 8.91 22.64
CA LEU A 60 3.55 7.60 23.27
C LEU A 60 4.28 7.47 24.61
N CYS A 61 5.15 8.42 24.94
CA CYS A 61 5.98 8.39 26.17
C CYS A 61 6.79 7.10 26.33
N THR A 62 7.27 6.53 25.21
CA THR A 62 8.05 5.29 25.18
C THR A 62 9.23 5.43 24.21
N ASP A 63 10.35 4.79 24.55
CA ASP A 63 11.53 4.70 23.70
C ASP A 63 11.64 3.35 22.98
N ARG A 64 10.65 2.47 23.16
CA ARG A 64 10.62 1.17 22.49
C ARG A 64 10.37 1.37 21.00
N GLU A 65 11.31 0.89 20.18
CA GLU A 65 11.28 1.08 18.73
C GLU A 65 10.11 0.38 18.08
N ASP A 66 9.79 -0.84 18.53
CA ASP A 66 8.64 -1.63 18.09
C ASP A 66 7.29 -0.92 18.33
N GLU A 67 7.20 -0.06 19.33
CA GLU A 67 5.99 0.71 19.64
C GLU A 67 5.94 2.06 18.90
N THR A 68 7.08 2.61 18.48
CA THR A 68 7.20 3.97 17.96
C THR A 68 7.51 4.06 16.47
N ALA A 69 7.94 2.96 15.85
CA ALA A 69 8.16 2.90 14.41
C ALA A 69 6.90 3.31 13.64
N VAL A 70 7.06 4.23 12.70
CA VAL A 70 5.93 4.69 11.88
C VAL A 70 5.86 3.84 10.62
N ASN A 71 4.88 2.93 10.59
CA ASN A 71 4.73 1.95 9.51
C ASN A 71 3.85 2.44 8.36
N SER A 72 2.85 3.27 8.66
CA SER A 72 1.94 3.77 7.63
C SER A 72 1.32 5.11 7.98
N LEU A 73 0.91 5.82 6.94
CA LEU A 73 0.32 7.15 7.00
C LEU A 73 -0.94 7.23 6.14
N ALA A 74 -1.92 8.02 6.56
CA ALA A 74 -3.07 8.35 5.74
C ALA A 74 -3.53 9.80 6.01
N PHE A 75 -3.78 10.60 4.97
CA PHE A 75 -4.39 11.92 5.15
C PHE A 75 -5.87 11.78 5.50
N GLY A 76 -6.31 12.55 6.47
CA GLY A 76 -7.71 12.69 6.82
C GLY A 76 -8.42 13.63 5.85
N LYS A 77 -9.74 13.52 5.73
CA LYS A 77 -10.55 14.49 5.01
C LYS A 77 -11.14 15.50 5.99
N SER A 78 -11.06 16.78 5.68
CA SER A 78 -11.83 17.78 6.42
C SER A 78 -13.31 17.67 6.04
N THR A 79 -14.19 17.70 7.02
CA THR A 79 -15.65 17.66 6.84
C THR A 79 -16.21 18.94 6.21
N ALA A 80 -15.41 20.01 6.13
CA ALA A 80 -15.87 21.34 5.73
C ALA A 80 -15.39 21.79 4.34
N GLY A 81 -14.91 20.86 3.47
CA GLY A 81 -14.44 21.23 2.12
C GLY A 81 -13.07 21.94 2.08
N ALA A 82 -12.45 22.15 3.24
CA ALA A 82 -11.08 22.63 3.37
C ALA A 82 -10.08 21.46 3.19
N GLU A 83 -8.82 21.80 2.94
CA GLU A 83 -7.71 20.83 2.89
C GLU A 83 -7.72 19.90 4.11
N SER A 84 -7.24 18.66 3.94
CA SER A 84 -7.18 17.68 5.03
C SER A 84 -6.43 18.26 6.22
N ALA A 85 -7.15 18.54 7.28
CA ALA A 85 -6.57 19.13 8.48
C ALA A 85 -5.82 18.10 9.34
N TYR A 86 -6.05 16.82 9.08
CA TYR A 86 -5.55 15.73 9.92
C TYR A 86 -4.71 14.75 9.12
N ILE A 87 -3.74 14.14 9.81
CA ILE A 87 -3.01 12.97 9.32
C ILE A 87 -3.10 11.86 10.38
N TYR A 88 -3.38 10.65 9.91
CA TYR A 88 -3.37 9.42 10.70
C TYR A 88 -2.02 8.75 10.56
N VAL A 89 -1.45 8.34 11.69
CA VAL A 89 -0.12 7.74 11.79
C VAL A 89 -0.26 6.39 12.49
N ALA A 90 0.11 5.32 11.81
CA ALA A 90 0.23 4.00 12.44
C ALA A 90 1.61 3.86 13.07
N ALA A 91 1.64 3.57 14.37
CA ALA A 91 2.85 3.31 15.11
C ALA A 91 2.63 2.13 16.08
N GLY A 92 3.39 1.05 15.87
CA GLY A 92 3.17 -0.21 16.55
C GLY A 92 1.70 -0.65 16.43
N ARG A 93 1.01 -0.74 17.56
CA ARG A 93 -0.39 -1.18 17.65
C ARG A 93 -1.40 -0.03 17.66
N LYS A 94 -0.96 1.22 17.45
CA LYS A 94 -1.79 2.42 17.65
C LYS A 94 -1.96 3.22 16.36
N VAL A 95 -3.13 3.82 16.22
CA VAL A 95 -3.41 4.84 15.20
C VAL A 95 -3.51 6.18 15.90
N LEU A 96 -2.58 7.08 15.62
CA LEU A 96 -2.52 8.42 16.19
C LEU A 96 -3.07 9.44 15.18
N THR A 97 -3.76 10.47 15.67
CA THR A 97 -4.30 11.56 14.84
C THR A 97 -3.60 12.87 15.17
N PHE A 98 -2.99 13.49 14.18
CA PHE A 98 -2.34 14.80 14.31
C PHE A 98 -3.07 15.85 13.50
N ASP A 99 -3.19 17.08 14.07
CA ASP A 99 -3.75 18.23 13.36
C ASP A 99 -2.62 18.97 12.61
N MET A 100 -2.75 19.01 11.30
CA MET A 100 -1.77 19.64 10.40
C MET A 100 -1.84 21.19 10.43
N ARG A 101 -2.90 21.77 10.99
CA ARG A 101 -3.10 23.24 11.05
C ARG A 101 -2.28 23.90 12.14
N TRP A 102 -1.77 23.14 13.10
CA TRP A 102 -0.90 23.70 14.13
C TRP A 102 0.32 24.39 13.53
N SER A 103 0.62 25.61 13.98
CA SER A 103 1.73 26.41 13.46
C SER A 103 3.11 25.92 13.91
N ALA A 104 3.19 25.09 14.94
CA ALA A 104 4.46 24.55 15.43
C ALA A 104 5.14 23.64 14.42
N LEU A 105 6.46 23.77 14.28
CA LEU A 105 7.29 22.89 13.45
C LEU A 105 7.34 21.47 14.03
N ILE A 106 7.41 21.36 15.36
CA ILE A 106 7.40 20.07 16.06
C ILE A 106 6.05 19.92 16.73
N VAL A 107 5.34 18.86 16.39
CA VAL A 107 4.06 18.50 16.98
C VAL A 107 4.26 17.26 17.86
N ASP A 108 4.03 17.43 19.14
CA ASP A 108 4.29 16.41 20.18
C ASP A 108 3.04 16.06 21.00
N CYS A 109 1.88 16.35 20.43
CA CYS A 109 0.58 16.00 21.03
C CYS A 109 -0.38 15.53 19.94
N VAL A 110 -1.24 14.59 20.28
CA VAL A 110 -2.35 14.16 19.41
C VAL A 110 -3.51 15.16 19.52
N SER A 111 -4.20 15.37 18.42
CA SER A 111 -5.31 16.32 18.34
C SER A 111 -6.65 15.74 18.79
N ARG A 112 -6.74 14.41 18.85
CA ARG A 112 -7.96 13.68 19.21
C ARG A 112 -7.62 12.41 19.98
N GLU A 113 -8.65 11.82 20.56
CA GLU A 113 -8.55 10.53 21.24
C GLU A 113 -7.95 9.48 20.30
N VAL A 114 -7.12 8.64 20.89
CA VAL A 114 -6.48 7.52 20.20
C VAL A 114 -7.54 6.47 19.92
N PHE A 115 -7.53 5.90 18.71
CA PHE A 115 -8.37 4.75 18.40
C PHE A 115 -8.00 3.55 19.28
N PRO A 116 -8.95 2.63 19.55
CA PRO A 116 -8.66 1.40 20.28
C PRO A 116 -7.46 0.68 19.68
N ASP A 117 -6.55 0.22 20.53
CA ASP A 117 -5.32 -0.46 20.09
C ASP A 117 -5.63 -1.70 19.26
N SER A 118 -4.82 -1.95 18.25
CA SER A 118 -4.81 -3.21 17.51
C SER A 118 -4.31 -4.35 18.40
N GLU A 119 -4.62 -5.59 18.04
CA GLU A 119 -4.14 -6.77 18.78
C GLU A 119 -2.64 -6.96 18.59
N ASP A 120 -2.14 -6.59 17.41
CA ASP A 120 -0.73 -6.65 17.04
C ASP A 120 -0.34 -5.47 16.16
N GLU A 121 0.88 -5.47 15.62
CA GLU A 121 1.46 -4.40 14.84
C GLU A 121 0.64 -4.08 13.58
N ILE A 122 0.48 -2.78 13.31
CA ILE A 122 -0.29 -2.29 12.17
C ILE A 122 0.62 -2.16 10.96
N ASN A 123 0.22 -2.78 9.84
CA ASN A 123 1.00 -2.79 8.61
C ASN A 123 0.75 -1.59 7.70
N VAL A 124 -0.52 -1.27 7.46
CA VAL A 124 -0.88 -0.21 6.52
C VAL A 124 -2.16 0.49 6.94
N LEU A 125 -2.27 1.76 6.61
CA LEU A 125 -3.51 2.54 6.72
C LEU A 125 -4.06 2.81 5.33
N SER A 126 -5.34 2.55 5.12
CA SER A 126 -6.01 2.93 3.89
C SER A 126 -7.33 3.63 4.20
N ARG A 127 -7.50 4.83 3.66
CA ARG A 127 -8.74 5.60 3.79
C ARG A 127 -9.67 5.32 2.61
N HIS A 128 -10.97 5.25 2.86
CA HIS A 128 -11.97 5.09 1.80
C HIS A 128 -11.94 6.28 0.84
N PRO A 129 -11.71 6.06 -0.49
CA PRO A 129 -11.46 7.16 -1.44
C PRO A 129 -12.73 7.92 -1.89
N GLY A 130 -13.93 7.44 -1.58
CA GLY A 130 -15.19 8.01 -2.06
C GLY A 130 -15.66 9.25 -1.29
N LYS A 131 -16.88 9.74 -1.63
CA LYS A 131 -17.59 10.83 -0.91
C LYS A 131 -17.69 10.55 0.60
N HIS A 132 -17.57 9.30 0.97
CA HIS A 132 -17.59 8.83 2.33
C HIS A 132 -16.19 8.68 2.93
N GLY A 133 -15.16 9.38 2.59
CA GLY A 133 -13.82 9.34 3.21
C GLY A 133 -13.81 9.07 4.74
N ARG A 134 -14.89 8.48 5.20
CA ARG A 134 -15.33 8.21 6.55
C ARG A 134 -14.63 7.01 7.17
N TYR A 135 -14.25 6.03 6.36
CA TYR A 135 -13.71 4.77 6.88
C TYR A 135 -12.20 4.68 6.70
N LEU A 136 -11.52 4.14 7.71
CA LEU A 136 -10.09 3.83 7.71
C LEU A 136 -9.94 2.33 7.97
N SER A 137 -9.25 1.61 7.08
CA SER A 137 -8.88 0.21 7.29
C SER A 137 -7.49 0.11 7.90
N VAL A 138 -7.35 -0.80 8.84
CA VAL A 138 -6.17 -1.00 9.67
C VAL A 138 -5.93 -2.51 9.81
N PRO A 139 -5.24 -3.15 8.87
CA PRO A 139 -4.79 -4.53 8.98
C PRO A 139 -3.61 -4.65 9.94
N ASP A 140 -3.56 -5.77 10.67
CA ASP A 140 -2.52 -6.08 11.64
C ASP A 140 -1.89 -7.47 11.42
N ASP A 141 -0.87 -7.77 12.21
CA ASP A 141 -0.10 -9.02 12.11
C ASP A 141 -0.89 -10.26 12.53
N THR A 142 -2.01 -10.10 13.23
CA THR A 142 -2.91 -11.23 13.52
C THR A 142 -3.71 -11.70 12.30
N GLY A 143 -3.60 -11.00 11.15
CA GLY A 143 -4.44 -11.23 9.98
C GLY A 143 -5.83 -10.59 10.09
N SER A 144 -6.08 -9.83 11.14
CA SER A 144 -7.32 -9.10 11.33
C SER A 144 -7.28 -7.73 10.66
N ILE A 145 -8.44 -7.23 10.24
CA ILE A 145 -8.57 -5.89 9.67
C ILE A 145 -9.60 -5.14 10.50
N ARG A 146 -9.17 -4.07 11.17
CA ARG A 146 -10.10 -3.15 11.82
C ARG A 146 -10.51 -2.06 10.85
N VAL A 147 -11.79 -1.75 10.84
CA VAL A 147 -12.35 -0.63 10.09
C VAL A 147 -12.87 0.38 11.08
N TYR A 148 -12.29 1.56 11.10
CA TYR A 148 -12.71 2.67 11.95
C TYR A 148 -13.60 3.64 11.21
N ASP A 149 -14.58 4.19 11.91
CA ASP A 149 -15.39 5.31 11.45
C ASP A 149 -14.75 6.61 11.95
N LEU A 150 -14.26 7.40 11.00
CA LEU A 150 -13.55 8.65 11.27
C LEU A 150 -14.47 9.81 11.70
N GLU A 151 -15.76 9.73 11.44
CA GLU A 151 -16.74 10.75 11.88
C GLU A 151 -17.14 10.54 13.33
N SER A 152 -17.42 9.29 13.69
CA SER A 152 -17.82 8.92 15.07
C SER A 152 -16.62 8.54 15.95
N HIS A 153 -15.41 8.49 15.39
CA HIS A 153 -14.16 8.12 16.08
C HIS A 153 -14.26 6.79 16.84
N CYS A 154 -14.93 5.81 16.24
CA CYS A 154 -15.13 4.50 16.86
C CYS A 154 -14.78 3.35 15.90
N LEU A 155 -14.59 2.17 16.48
CA LEU A 155 -14.46 0.93 15.72
C LEU A 155 -15.80 0.60 15.07
N PHE A 156 -15.85 0.64 13.73
CA PHE A 156 -17.05 0.27 12.96
C PHE A 156 -17.19 -1.24 12.84
N LYS A 157 -16.11 -1.95 12.45
CA LYS A 157 -16.13 -3.39 12.21
C LYS A 157 -14.73 -3.99 12.36
N THR A 158 -14.67 -5.24 12.84
CA THR A 158 -13.46 -6.07 12.75
C THR A 158 -13.72 -7.25 11.82
N LEU A 159 -12.85 -7.43 10.83
CA LEU A 159 -12.86 -8.53 9.87
C LEU A 159 -11.79 -9.53 10.33
N ARG A 160 -12.20 -10.74 10.76
CA ARG A 160 -11.32 -11.73 11.40
C ARG A 160 -11.44 -13.12 10.79
N GLY A 161 -10.41 -13.95 11.03
CA GLY A 161 -10.46 -15.39 10.82
C GLY A 161 -10.50 -15.85 9.37
N GLN A 162 -10.08 -15.00 8.45
CA GLN A 162 -10.00 -15.35 7.03
C GLN A 162 -8.58 -15.36 6.50
N HIS A 163 -7.72 -14.44 6.95
CA HIS A 163 -6.29 -14.57 6.82
C HIS A 163 -5.74 -15.44 7.95
N THR A 164 -4.84 -16.35 7.61
CA THR A 164 -4.18 -17.28 8.55
C THR A 164 -2.79 -16.80 8.95
N ASN A 165 -2.33 -15.71 8.37
CA ASN A 165 -1.04 -15.07 8.62
C ASN A 165 -1.23 -13.53 8.53
N ILE A 166 -0.16 -12.78 8.69
CA ILE A 166 -0.08 -11.33 8.61
C ILE A 166 -0.93 -10.78 7.45
N CYS A 167 -1.82 -9.85 7.72
CA CYS A 167 -2.51 -9.08 6.69
C CYS A 167 -1.66 -7.85 6.35
N SER A 168 -0.86 -7.95 5.31
CA SER A 168 0.12 -6.93 4.93
C SER A 168 -0.48 -5.72 4.22
N ALA A 169 -1.61 -5.89 3.53
CA ALA A 169 -2.24 -4.84 2.77
C ALA A 169 -3.77 -4.94 2.79
N ALA A 170 -4.44 -3.80 2.93
CA ALA A 170 -5.90 -3.71 2.79
C ALA A 170 -6.26 -2.37 2.15
N GLN A 171 -7.12 -2.39 1.13
CA GLN A 171 -7.53 -1.17 0.45
C GLN A 171 -9.01 -1.18 0.06
N PHE A 172 -9.66 -0.03 0.22
CA PHE A 172 -11.03 0.15 -0.23
C PHE A 172 -11.09 0.28 -1.75
N ARG A 173 -12.10 -0.35 -2.34
CA ARG A 173 -12.36 -0.22 -3.77
C ARG A 173 -12.96 1.15 -4.08
N PRO A 174 -12.37 1.94 -4.99
CA PRO A 174 -12.96 3.19 -5.45
C PRO A 174 -14.33 2.96 -6.10
N ASN A 175 -15.22 3.93 -5.94
CA ASN A 175 -16.59 3.91 -6.50
C ASN A 175 -17.49 2.78 -5.99
N ALA A 176 -17.11 2.10 -4.92
CA ALA A 176 -17.90 1.08 -4.25
C ALA A 176 -18.01 1.40 -2.75
N ALA A 177 -19.23 1.44 -2.23
CA ALA A 177 -19.48 1.92 -0.85
C ALA A 177 -18.94 0.95 0.23
N TRP A 178 -18.95 -0.36 -0.06
CA TRP A 178 -18.74 -1.39 0.96
C TRP A 178 -17.72 -2.45 0.57
N ASP A 179 -16.99 -2.23 -0.53
CA ASP A 179 -15.99 -3.17 -1.01
C ASP A 179 -14.59 -2.81 -0.48
N LEU A 180 -13.93 -3.81 0.08
CA LEU A 180 -12.54 -3.77 0.50
C LEU A 180 -11.82 -4.99 -0.06
N VAL A 181 -10.56 -4.85 -0.43
CA VAL A 181 -9.67 -5.95 -0.82
C VAL A 181 -8.52 -6.01 0.16
N SER A 182 -8.15 -7.21 0.59
CA SER A 182 -7.00 -7.44 1.46
C SER A 182 -6.12 -8.55 0.94
N GLY A 183 -4.85 -8.50 1.28
CA GLY A 183 -3.87 -9.52 0.98
C GLY A 183 -2.97 -9.78 2.18
N GLY A 184 -2.52 -11.01 2.29
CA GLY A 184 -1.72 -11.45 3.43
C GLY A 184 -0.50 -12.27 3.04
N MET A 185 0.31 -12.54 4.04
CA MET A 185 1.46 -13.45 3.97
C MET A 185 1.03 -14.93 3.94
N ASP A 186 -0.26 -15.20 3.82
CA ASP A 186 -0.84 -16.52 3.54
C ASP A 186 -1.01 -16.78 2.03
N GLY A 187 -0.66 -15.81 1.19
CA GLY A 187 -0.84 -15.91 -0.27
C GLY A 187 -2.29 -15.77 -0.71
N LEU A 188 -3.18 -15.29 0.16
CA LEU A 188 -4.59 -15.07 -0.17
C LEU A 188 -4.87 -13.62 -0.52
N LEU A 189 -5.70 -13.41 -1.52
CA LEU A 189 -6.33 -12.14 -1.83
C LEU A 189 -7.84 -12.26 -1.56
N LEU A 190 -8.35 -11.48 -0.62
CA LEU A 190 -9.73 -11.55 -0.16
C LEU A 190 -10.51 -10.30 -0.56
N PHE A 191 -11.72 -10.52 -1.08
CA PHE A 191 -12.67 -9.46 -1.43
C PHE A 191 -13.80 -9.44 -0.42
N TRP A 192 -13.97 -8.31 0.26
CA TRP A 192 -14.90 -8.16 1.38
C TRP A 192 -16.09 -7.27 1.07
N ASP A 193 -17.22 -7.61 1.67
CA ASP A 193 -18.24 -6.65 2.06
C ASP A 193 -17.97 -6.27 3.52
N PHE A 194 -17.26 -5.16 3.73
CA PHE A 194 -16.85 -4.81 5.08
C PHE A 194 -18.01 -4.31 5.97
N CYS A 195 -19.12 -3.84 5.38
CA CYS A 195 -20.31 -3.49 6.12
C CYS A 195 -20.94 -4.73 6.79
N ARG A 196 -21.05 -5.82 6.02
CA ARG A 196 -21.58 -7.09 6.54
C ARG A 196 -20.51 -7.93 7.26
N GLY A 197 -19.23 -7.62 7.08
CA GLY A 197 -18.11 -8.40 7.60
C GLY A 197 -17.96 -9.77 6.91
N ARG A 198 -18.26 -9.87 5.63
CA ARG A 198 -18.24 -11.14 4.87
C ARG A 198 -17.26 -11.09 3.71
N VAL A 199 -16.57 -12.19 3.48
CA VAL A 199 -15.79 -12.40 2.25
C VAL A 199 -16.76 -12.71 1.11
N LYS A 200 -16.68 -11.95 0.02
CA LYS A 200 -17.44 -12.15 -1.22
C LYS A 200 -16.75 -13.16 -2.13
N SER A 201 -15.42 -13.14 -2.18
CA SER A 201 -14.59 -14.00 -3.01
C SER A 201 -13.18 -14.03 -2.48
N ARG A 202 -12.44 -15.09 -2.81
CA ARG A 202 -11.01 -15.25 -2.51
C ARG A 202 -10.27 -15.74 -3.74
N ILE A 203 -9.01 -15.35 -3.86
CA ILE A 203 -8.04 -15.86 -4.82
C ILE A 203 -6.88 -16.42 -4.01
N ASP A 204 -6.56 -17.68 -4.23
CA ASP A 204 -5.35 -18.29 -3.70
C ASP A 204 -4.24 -18.18 -4.73
N LEU A 205 -3.23 -17.36 -4.41
CA LEU A 205 -2.14 -17.06 -5.31
C LEU A 205 -1.15 -18.22 -5.42
N ASN A 206 -1.13 -19.12 -4.42
CA ASN A 206 -0.26 -20.29 -4.40
C ASN A 206 -0.70 -21.36 -5.40
N MET A 207 -2.02 -21.41 -5.72
CA MET A 207 -2.61 -22.41 -6.62
C MET A 207 -2.49 -22.04 -8.11
N LEU A 208 -1.99 -20.85 -8.45
CA LEU A 208 -2.05 -20.31 -9.81
C LEU A 208 -0.80 -20.55 -10.66
N GLU A 209 0.20 -21.28 -10.17
CA GLU A 209 1.46 -21.49 -10.91
C GLU A 209 1.40 -22.62 -11.96
N GLU A 210 0.38 -23.47 -11.96
CA GLU A 210 0.37 -24.67 -12.83
C GLU A 210 -0.28 -24.51 -14.20
N SER A 211 -0.87 -23.35 -14.56
CA SER A 211 -1.57 -23.18 -15.83
C SER A 211 -0.80 -22.43 -16.94
N GLY A 212 0.47 -22.16 -16.75
CA GLY A 212 1.33 -21.52 -17.75
C GLY A 212 2.11 -22.55 -18.56
N THR A 213 1.50 -23.16 -19.59
CA THR A 213 2.17 -23.98 -20.60
C THR A 213 3.41 -23.28 -21.16
N CYS A 214 4.59 -23.64 -20.71
CA CYS A 214 5.79 -23.55 -21.50
C CYS A 214 5.97 -24.90 -22.21
N ALA A 215 5.37 -25.01 -23.40
CA ALA A 215 5.69 -26.10 -24.29
C ALA A 215 7.08 -25.88 -24.87
N THR A 216 8.09 -26.48 -24.30
CA THR A 216 9.30 -26.85 -25.01
C THR A 216 9.59 -28.31 -24.69
N ALA A 217 9.59 -29.08 -25.78
CA ALA A 217 9.72 -30.53 -25.78
C ALA A 217 11.08 -31.03 -25.28
N SER A 218 11.03 -32.31 -24.83
CA SER A 218 12.11 -33.28 -24.70
C SER A 218 13.11 -33.09 -23.55
N ASP A 219 12.93 -33.78 -22.44
CA ASP A 219 13.77 -34.92 -22.12
C ASP A 219 13.10 -35.81 -21.03
N GLU A 220 13.17 -37.14 -21.24
CA GLU A 220 12.64 -38.14 -20.32
C GLU A 220 13.57 -38.27 -19.09
N GLY A 221 13.03 -38.08 -17.91
CA GLY A 221 13.75 -38.31 -16.66
C GLY A 221 12.83 -38.25 -15.46
N GLU A 222 12.54 -39.43 -14.89
CA GLU A 222 11.76 -39.63 -13.66
C GLU A 222 12.24 -38.75 -12.50
N GLY A 223 11.32 -38.08 -11.85
CA GLY A 223 11.55 -37.41 -10.58
C GLY A 223 10.47 -36.37 -10.33
N CYS A 224 9.42 -36.75 -9.62
CA CYS A 224 8.51 -35.82 -8.98
C CYS A 224 9.31 -34.97 -7.97
N SER A 225 10.02 -33.96 -8.45
CA SER A 225 10.63 -32.98 -7.59
C SER A 225 9.54 -32.01 -7.17
N THR A 226 9.12 -32.09 -5.92
CA THR A 226 8.52 -30.96 -5.20
C THR A 226 9.50 -29.82 -5.32
N GLN A 227 9.35 -28.97 -6.37
CA GLN A 227 10.07 -27.71 -6.44
C GLN A 227 9.65 -26.90 -5.23
N GLN A 228 10.52 -26.84 -4.23
CA GLN A 228 10.38 -25.89 -3.15
C GLN A 228 10.30 -24.50 -3.78
N MET A 229 9.14 -23.85 -3.64
CA MET A 229 8.91 -22.49 -4.13
C MET A 229 9.82 -21.56 -3.32
N PHE A 230 10.96 -21.17 -3.90
CA PHE A 230 11.96 -20.34 -3.22
C PHE A 230 11.41 -18.96 -2.84
N ASN A 231 10.41 -18.45 -3.58
CA ASN A 231 9.74 -17.18 -3.31
C ASN A 231 8.22 -17.35 -3.49
N PRO A 232 7.47 -17.61 -2.44
CA PRO A 232 6.02 -17.73 -2.54
C PRO A 232 5.38 -16.39 -2.91
N PRO A 233 4.21 -16.37 -3.59
CA PRO A 233 3.53 -15.17 -4.03
C PRO A 233 2.79 -14.47 -2.87
N LEU A 234 3.50 -14.18 -1.78
CA LEU A 234 2.98 -13.44 -0.64
C LEU A 234 2.59 -12.03 -1.07
N VAL A 235 1.49 -11.52 -0.54
CA VAL A 235 1.05 -10.16 -0.86
C VAL A 235 1.83 -9.16 -0.01
N HIS A 236 2.47 -8.18 -0.65
CA HIS A 236 3.16 -7.09 0.03
C HIS A 236 2.47 -5.74 -0.12
N SER A 237 1.83 -5.51 -1.26
CA SER A 237 1.16 -4.24 -1.54
C SER A 237 -0.06 -4.43 -2.43
N ILE A 238 -1.09 -3.64 -2.20
CA ILE A 238 -2.30 -3.60 -3.03
C ILE A 238 -2.61 -2.15 -3.36
N VAL A 239 -2.95 -1.88 -4.62
CA VAL A 239 -3.49 -0.59 -5.04
C VAL A 239 -4.68 -0.80 -5.96
N CYS A 240 -5.80 -0.14 -5.67
CA CYS A 240 -6.98 -0.16 -6.53
C CYS A 240 -6.88 0.91 -7.62
N ALA A 241 -7.19 0.56 -8.84
CA ALA A 241 -7.28 1.53 -9.93
C ALA A 241 -8.36 2.58 -9.62
N PRO A 242 -8.15 3.87 -9.92
CA PRO A 242 -9.11 4.94 -9.60
C PRO A 242 -10.51 4.74 -10.21
N ASN A 243 -10.60 4.00 -11.32
CA ASN A 243 -11.88 3.63 -11.92
C ASN A 243 -12.65 2.53 -11.17
N GLY A 244 -12.03 1.91 -10.15
CA GLY A 244 -12.62 0.85 -9.34
C GLY A 244 -12.86 -0.47 -10.08
N LYS A 245 -12.28 -0.67 -11.29
CA LYS A 245 -12.49 -1.89 -12.10
C LYS A 245 -11.46 -2.97 -11.82
N SER A 246 -10.25 -2.59 -11.44
CA SER A 246 -9.14 -3.51 -11.20
C SER A 246 -8.30 -3.08 -10.00
N CYS A 247 -7.47 -3.99 -9.51
CA CYS A 247 -6.40 -3.68 -8.56
C CYS A 247 -5.08 -4.33 -9.03
N ALA A 248 -3.97 -3.72 -8.64
CA ALA A 248 -2.65 -4.28 -8.80
C ALA A 248 -2.12 -4.74 -7.45
N VAL A 249 -1.44 -5.87 -7.44
CA VAL A 249 -0.93 -6.55 -6.24
C VAL A 249 0.56 -6.83 -6.44
N GLY A 250 1.39 -6.29 -5.57
CA GLY A 250 2.82 -6.56 -5.52
C GLY A 250 3.10 -7.83 -4.73
N LEU A 251 3.85 -8.75 -5.31
CA LEU A 251 4.03 -10.11 -4.79
C LEU A 251 5.48 -10.41 -4.41
N GLY A 252 5.65 -11.36 -3.49
CA GLY A 252 6.93 -11.88 -3.03
C GLY A 252 7.73 -12.62 -4.10
N ASP A 253 7.06 -13.19 -5.12
CA ASP A 253 7.66 -13.87 -6.26
C ASP A 253 8.23 -12.94 -7.34
N ALA A 254 8.43 -11.68 -7.02
CA ALA A 254 8.92 -10.63 -7.91
C ALA A 254 7.96 -10.24 -9.05
N SER A 255 6.69 -10.65 -8.98
CA SER A 255 5.67 -10.30 -9.97
C SER A 255 4.65 -9.28 -9.45
N VAL A 256 3.96 -8.64 -10.39
CA VAL A 256 2.77 -7.82 -10.09
C VAL A 256 1.56 -8.48 -10.73
N ALA A 257 0.58 -8.85 -9.92
CA ALA A 257 -0.70 -9.38 -10.42
C ALA A 257 -1.70 -8.23 -10.63
N VAL A 258 -2.35 -8.20 -11.80
CA VAL A 258 -3.48 -7.31 -12.08
C VAL A 258 -4.75 -8.13 -12.01
N VAL A 259 -5.66 -7.73 -11.14
CA VAL A 259 -6.90 -8.46 -10.85
C VAL A 259 -8.11 -7.61 -11.26
N ASP A 260 -9.04 -8.22 -11.97
CA ASP A 260 -10.31 -7.58 -12.32
C ASP A 260 -11.35 -7.77 -11.23
N PHE A 261 -12.01 -6.69 -10.83
CA PHE A 261 -13.06 -6.75 -9.80
C PHE A 261 -14.36 -7.37 -10.28
N GLY A 262 -14.62 -7.42 -11.59
CA GLY A 262 -15.83 -8.04 -12.14
C GLY A 262 -15.76 -9.55 -12.10
N SER A 263 -14.74 -10.11 -12.73
CA SER A 263 -14.50 -11.55 -12.81
C SER A 263 -13.92 -12.17 -11.55
N LYS A 264 -13.29 -11.37 -10.69
CA LYS A 264 -12.50 -11.85 -9.54
C LYS A 264 -11.36 -12.79 -9.95
N GLN A 265 -10.72 -12.48 -11.05
CA GLN A 265 -9.62 -13.26 -11.60
C GLN A 265 -8.39 -12.40 -11.87
N ILE A 266 -7.22 -13.03 -11.86
CA ILE A 266 -6.00 -12.40 -12.33
C ILE A 266 -6.07 -12.33 -13.85
N VAL A 267 -6.12 -11.10 -14.37
CA VAL A 267 -6.13 -10.86 -15.83
C VAL A 267 -4.72 -10.78 -16.39
N ARG A 268 -3.73 -10.43 -15.56
CA ARG A 268 -2.33 -10.35 -15.98
C ARG A 268 -1.38 -10.55 -14.82
N ARG A 269 -0.20 -11.12 -15.13
CA ARG A 269 0.96 -11.20 -14.26
C ARG A 269 2.13 -10.54 -14.95
N LEU A 270 2.62 -9.44 -14.38
CA LEU A 270 3.72 -8.64 -14.94
C LEU A 270 5.01 -9.10 -14.25
N LYS A 271 5.99 -9.58 -15.03
CA LYS A 271 7.26 -10.12 -14.55
C LYS A 271 8.42 -9.32 -15.12
N HIS A 272 9.22 -8.69 -14.30
CA HIS A 272 10.44 -7.98 -14.67
C HIS A 272 11.39 -7.83 -13.50
N HIS A 273 10.85 -7.62 -12.31
CA HIS A 273 11.64 -7.53 -11.09
C HIS A 273 12.37 -8.85 -10.78
N LYS A 274 13.48 -8.75 -10.06
CA LYS A 274 14.29 -9.89 -9.61
C LYS A 274 14.16 -10.18 -8.13
N ALA A 275 13.44 -9.34 -7.39
CA ALA A 275 13.18 -9.48 -5.98
C ALA A 275 11.72 -9.07 -5.67
N MET A 276 11.26 -9.35 -4.47
CA MET A 276 9.90 -9.07 -4.02
C MET A 276 9.48 -7.63 -4.34
N VAL A 277 8.25 -7.47 -4.82
CA VAL A 277 7.66 -6.16 -5.11
C VAL A 277 7.09 -5.59 -3.83
N SER A 278 7.77 -4.60 -3.28
CA SER A 278 7.40 -3.98 -2.00
C SER A 278 6.23 -3.01 -2.14
N GLN A 279 6.09 -2.33 -3.29
CA GLN A 279 5.02 -1.35 -3.48
C GLN A 279 4.57 -1.27 -4.94
N VAL A 280 3.26 -1.04 -5.12
CA VAL A 280 2.62 -0.74 -6.40
C VAL A 280 1.81 0.55 -6.29
N HIS A 281 1.73 1.34 -7.38
CA HIS A 281 1.03 2.62 -7.38
C HIS A 281 0.48 2.98 -8.77
N PHE A 282 -0.74 3.54 -8.84
CA PHE A 282 -1.27 4.15 -10.05
C PHE A 282 -0.94 5.64 -10.05
N PRO A 283 -0.03 6.11 -10.92
CA PRO A 283 0.40 7.50 -10.93
C PRO A 283 -0.73 8.43 -11.38
N ALA A 284 -0.90 9.58 -10.73
CA ALA A 284 -1.99 10.51 -11.01
C ALA A 284 -1.92 11.12 -12.42
N PHE A 285 -0.72 11.22 -13.02
CA PHE A 285 -0.55 11.75 -14.37
C PHE A 285 -1.13 10.85 -15.48
N CYS A 286 -1.30 9.54 -15.25
CA CYS A 286 -1.89 8.61 -16.21
C CYS A 286 -2.45 7.34 -15.53
N PRO A 287 -3.41 7.47 -14.61
CA PRO A 287 -3.85 6.36 -13.75
C PRO A 287 -4.65 5.29 -14.50
N GLN A 288 -5.04 5.56 -15.74
CA GLN A 288 -5.83 4.65 -16.58
C GLN A 288 -4.97 3.67 -17.38
N ASP A 289 -3.71 4.04 -17.64
CA ASP A 289 -2.84 3.30 -18.56
C ASP A 289 -1.52 2.91 -17.93
N ARG A 290 -1.12 3.56 -16.83
CA ARG A 290 0.19 3.38 -16.20
C ARG A 290 0.08 2.83 -14.79
N LEU A 291 1.05 1.97 -14.47
CA LEU A 291 1.25 1.40 -13.14
C LEU A 291 2.74 1.51 -12.81
N LEU A 292 3.06 1.92 -11.61
CA LEU A 292 4.42 1.90 -11.05
C LEU A 292 4.54 0.71 -10.11
N SER A 293 5.70 0.06 -10.11
CA SER A 293 6.08 -0.91 -9.11
C SER A 293 7.51 -0.67 -8.63
N ALA A 294 7.72 -0.78 -7.34
CA ALA A 294 9.03 -0.73 -6.71
C ALA A 294 9.32 -2.07 -6.03
N ALA A 295 10.57 -2.53 -6.14
CA ALA A 295 10.97 -3.82 -5.60
C ALA A 295 12.32 -3.75 -4.88
N ASN A 296 12.61 -4.79 -4.10
CA ASN A 296 13.88 -4.91 -3.35
C ASN A 296 15.11 -5.16 -4.26
N ASP A 297 14.92 -5.23 -5.58
CA ASP A 297 16.01 -5.20 -6.57
C ASP A 297 16.52 -3.77 -6.84
N ALA A 298 16.09 -2.79 -6.04
CA ALA A 298 16.38 -1.36 -6.15
C ALA A 298 15.94 -0.74 -7.49
N LYS A 299 14.90 -1.31 -8.11
CA LYS A 299 14.33 -0.81 -9.36
C LYS A 299 12.91 -0.33 -9.19
N VAL A 300 12.56 0.71 -9.96
CA VAL A 300 11.18 1.17 -10.16
C VAL A 300 10.83 0.95 -11.62
N CYS A 301 9.76 0.21 -11.87
CA CYS A 301 9.24 -0.09 -13.21
C CYS A 301 7.97 0.69 -13.49
N LEU A 302 7.91 1.30 -14.66
CA LEU A 302 6.69 1.93 -15.19
C LEU A 302 6.08 1.03 -16.26
N TRP A 303 4.89 0.54 -16.00
CA TRP A 303 4.17 -0.40 -16.86
C TRP A 303 3.09 0.31 -17.67
N ASN A 304 2.93 -0.08 -18.92
CA ASN A 304 1.73 0.22 -19.69
C ASN A 304 0.75 -0.96 -19.53
N TYR A 305 -0.06 -0.95 -18.46
CA TYR A 305 -0.90 -2.11 -18.15
C TYR A 305 -2.14 -2.22 -19.05
N ARG A 306 -2.58 -1.13 -19.70
CA ARG A 306 -3.72 -1.15 -20.63
C ARG A 306 -3.37 -1.80 -21.97
N ALA A 307 -2.22 -1.48 -22.56
CA ALA A 307 -1.70 -2.19 -23.72
C ALA A 307 -1.54 -3.69 -23.42
N ALA A 308 -1.27 -4.02 -22.16
CA ALA A 308 -1.23 -5.37 -21.68
C ALA A 308 -2.61 -6.02 -21.51
N LEU A 309 -3.72 -5.31 -21.51
CA LEU A 309 -5.10 -5.85 -21.46
C LEU A 309 -5.69 -6.12 -22.85
N SER A 310 -5.08 -5.64 -23.95
CA SER A 310 -5.50 -5.97 -25.32
C SER A 310 -4.94 -7.34 -25.72
N LEU A 311 -5.81 -8.26 -26.13
CA LEU A 311 -5.47 -9.64 -26.51
C LEU A 311 -4.56 -9.75 -27.75
N ASP A 312 -4.38 -8.66 -28.52
CA ASP A 312 -3.68 -8.62 -29.79
C ASP A 312 -2.27 -7.99 -29.73
N ALA A 313 -1.78 -7.63 -28.56
CA ALA A 313 -0.43 -7.06 -28.46
C ALA A 313 0.62 -8.17 -28.38
N PRO A 314 1.64 -8.18 -29.28
CA PRO A 314 2.76 -9.09 -29.14
C PRO A 314 3.45 -8.86 -27.79
N VAL A 315 3.99 -9.94 -27.21
CA VAL A 315 4.64 -9.99 -25.88
C VAL A 315 5.90 -9.09 -25.86
N GLY A 316 5.68 -7.79 -25.88
CA GLY A 316 6.68 -6.73 -25.75
C GLY A 316 6.05 -5.64 -24.88
N CYS A 317 5.88 -5.90 -23.59
CA CYS A 317 5.58 -4.84 -22.64
C CYS A 317 6.74 -3.84 -22.69
N GLY A 318 6.47 -2.63 -23.21
CA GLY A 318 7.41 -1.53 -23.12
C GLY A 318 7.65 -1.19 -21.65
N VAL A 319 8.64 -1.83 -21.05
CA VAL A 319 9.15 -1.48 -19.73
C VAL A 319 10.12 -0.34 -19.97
N SER A 320 9.77 0.88 -19.57
CA SER A 320 10.78 1.92 -19.45
C SER A 320 11.39 1.78 -18.06
N GLU A 321 12.61 1.25 -18.00
CA GLU A 321 13.42 1.33 -16.79
C GLU A 321 13.67 2.80 -16.49
N MET A 322 13.07 3.31 -15.41
CA MET A 322 13.55 4.54 -14.82
C MET A 322 14.74 4.15 -13.93
N SER A 323 15.95 4.26 -14.47
CA SER A 323 17.18 4.15 -13.67
C SER A 323 17.29 5.40 -12.77
N SER A 324 16.48 5.45 -11.74
CA SER A 324 16.68 6.35 -10.63
C SER A 324 17.05 5.48 -9.44
N THR A 325 18.29 5.59 -9.01
CA THR A 325 18.76 5.03 -7.75
C THR A 325 17.94 5.68 -6.65
N LEU A 326 16.87 5.02 -6.21
CA LEU A 326 16.16 5.40 -4.99
C LEU A 326 17.07 4.96 -3.84
N VAL A 327 17.89 5.88 -3.32
CA VAL A 327 18.60 5.68 -2.06
C VAL A 327 17.60 6.01 -0.97
N VAL A 328 17.02 4.98 -0.37
CA VAL A 328 16.21 5.06 0.84
C VAL A 328 17.12 5.12 2.06
#